data_9b80a7a2ace3da2d113f766ee48c8392
#
_entry.id   9b80a7a2ace3da2d113f766ee48c8392
#
_cell.length_a   1.000
_cell.length_b   1.000
_cell.length_c   1.000
_cell.angle_alpha   90.00
_cell.angle_beta   90.00
_cell.angle_gamma   90.00
#
_symmetry.space_group_name_H-M   'P 1'
#
loop_
_entity.id
_entity.type
_entity.pdbx_description
1 polymer ?
#
loop_
_entity_poly.entity_id
_entity_poly.type
_entity_poly.pdbx_seq_one_letter_code
_entity_poly.pdbx_strand_id
1 'polypeptide(L)' 'KKLDGIITDGDLRRSLVNNVDLNKIKPNEIMNSAPLIANESDNLQVAHERMKESKVQCLVVKNDLGLVVGVIQIFK' A
#
# COMPACT_ATOMS: atom_id res chain seq x y z
N LYS A 1 11.75 9.32 -8.41
CA LYS A 1 11.43 7.91 -8.59
C LYS A 1 9.92 7.70 -8.55
N LYS A 2 9.44 6.85 -9.41
CA LYS A 2 8.02 6.54 -9.51
C LYS A 2 7.69 5.35 -8.59
N LEU A 3 6.57 5.48 -7.88
CA LEU A 3 6.02 4.36 -7.12
C LEU A 3 5.19 3.51 -8.06
N ASP A 4 5.56 2.23 -8.23
CA ASP A 4 4.83 1.32 -9.12
C ASP A 4 3.70 0.59 -8.40
N GLY A 5 3.85 0.34 -7.10
CA GLY A 5 2.83 -0.34 -6.31
C GLY A 5 3.33 -0.64 -4.91
N ILE A 6 2.50 -1.31 -4.13
CA ILE A 6 2.86 -1.76 -2.79
C ILE A 6 2.47 -3.23 -2.59
N ILE A 7 3.21 -3.90 -1.73
CA ILE A 7 2.92 -5.26 -1.32
C ILE A 7 2.73 -5.26 0.18
N THR A 8 1.63 -5.82 0.65
CA THR A 8 1.33 -5.92 2.07
C THR A 8 1.43 -7.38 2.52
N ASP A 9 1.44 -7.59 3.83
CA ASP A 9 1.40 -8.92 4.41
C ASP A 9 0.19 -9.74 3.90
N GLY A 10 -0.96 -9.07 3.73
CA GLY A 10 -2.15 -9.72 3.18
C GLY A 10 -1.95 -10.24 1.76
N ASP A 11 -1.22 -9.48 0.93
CA ASP A 11 -0.92 -9.92 -0.44
C ASP A 11 -0.06 -11.17 -0.43
N LEU A 12 0.95 -11.22 0.44
CA LEU A 12 1.81 -12.38 0.58
C LEU A 12 1.03 -13.60 1.08
N ARG A 13 0.16 -13.42 2.07
CA ARG A 13 -0.65 -14.51 2.61
C ARG A 13 -1.59 -15.09 1.57
N ARG A 14 -2.25 -14.24 0.77
CA ARG A 14 -3.13 -14.71 -0.31
C ARG A 14 -2.35 -15.51 -1.34
N SER A 15 -1.13 -15.08 -1.67
CA SER A 15 -0.28 -15.79 -2.61
C SER A 15 0.07 -17.18 -2.09
N LEU A 16 0.38 -17.31 -0.79
CA LEU A 16 0.68 -18.59 -0.18
C LEU A 16 -0.53 -19.53 -0.15
N VAL A 17 -1.72 -18.99 0.16
CA VAL A 17 -2.97 -19.75 0.16
C VAL A 17 -3.27 -20.30 -1.24
N ASN A 18 -2.94 -19.54 -2.28
CA ASN A 18 -3.17 -19.92 -3.67
C ASN A 18 -2.04 -20.79 -4.23
N ASN A 19 -1.14 -21.29 -3.38
CA ASN A 19 -0.03 -22.16 -3.75
C ASN A 19 0.95 -21.51 -4.74
N VAL A 20 1.10 -20.20 -4.67
CA VAL A 20 2.08 -19.49 -5.49
C VAL A 20 3.49 -19.79 -4.98
N ASP A 21 4.39 -20.14 -5.89
CA ASP A 21 5.79 -20.35 -5.56
C ASP A 21 6.50 -19.01 -5.49
N LEU A 22 6.82 -18.56 -4.26
CA LEU A 22 7.46 -17.25 -4.05
C LEU A 22 8.85 -17.15 -4.67
N ASN A 23 9.48 -18.28 -5.02
CA ASN A 23 10.78 -18.28 -5.68
C ASN A 23 10.68 -17.96 -7.17
N LYS A 24 9.47 -18.05 -7.74
CA LYS A 24 9.24 -17.86 -9.18
C LYS A 24 8.45 -16.62 -9.51
N ILE A 25 7.77 -16.04 -8.52
CA ILE A 25 6.92 -14.87 -8.75
C ILE A 25 7.70 -13.58 -8.52
N LYS A 26 7.41 -12.58 -9.33
CA LYS A 26 8.01 -11.24 -9.18
C LYS A 26 7.09 -10.32 -8.40
N PRO A 27 7.63 -9.29 -7.71
CA PRO A 27 6.79 -8.37 -6.95
C PRO A 27 5.66 -7.74 -7.76
N ASN A 28 5.91 -7.41 -9.03
CA ASN A 28 4.88 -6.77 -9.86
C ASN A 28 3.69 -7.67 -10.16
N GLU A 29 3.79 -8.97 -9.89
CA GLU A 29 2.69 -9.91 -10.14
C GLU A 29 1.71 -9.97 -8.97
N ILE A 30 2.12 -9.53 -7.77
CA ILE A 30 1.27 -9.57 -6.58
C ILE A 30 1.01 -8.20 -5.96
N MET A 31 1.71 -7.15 -6.41
CA MET A 31 1.57 -5.82 -5.84
C MET A 31 0.22 -5.18 -6.20
N ASN A 32 -0.23 -4.28 -5.33
CA ASN A 32 -1.31 -3.38 -5.64
C ASN A 32 -0.73 -2.19 -6.40
N SER A 33 -1.08 -2.02 -7.66
CA SER A 33 -0.56 -0.96 -8.52
C SER A 33 -1.29 0.37 -8.35
N ALA A 34 -2.37 0.40 -7.56
CA ALA A 34 -3.16 1.60 -7.29
C ALA A 34 -3.31 1.81 -5.78
N PRO A 35 -2.20 2.02 -5.06
CA PRO A 35 -2.27 2.22 -3.60
C PRO A 35 -2.98 3.52 -3.26
N LEU A 36 -3.58 3.56 -2.08
CA LEU A 36 -4.17 4.79 -1.57
C LEU A 36 -3.04 5.75 -1.21
N ILE A 37 -3.15 7.01 -1.64
CA ILE A 37 -2.09 8.01 -1.47
C ILE A 37 -2.64 9.22 -0.75
N ALA A 38 -1.85 9.79 0.16
CA ALA A 38 -2.12 11.07 0.80
C ALA A 38 -0.91 11.97 0.68
N ASN A 39 -1.13 13.27 0.77
CA ASN A 39 -0.05 14.26 0.85
C ASN A 39 0.37 14.39 2.31
N GLU A 40 1.65 14.68 2.56
CA GLU A 40 2.18 14.81 3.93
C GLU A 40 1.51 15.93 4.74
N SER A 41 0.88 16.90 4.07
CA SER A 41 0.17 17.98 4.74
C SER A 41 -1.33 17.71 4.89
N ASP A 42 -1.82 16.56 4.47
CA ASP A 42 -3.24 16.20 4.62
C ASP A 42 -3.58 15.99 6.09
N ASN A 43 -4.85 16.20 6.43
CA ASN A 43 -5.36 15.93 7.76
C ASN A 43 -5.33 14.42 8.04
N LEU A 44 -4.73 14.04 9.16
CA LEU A 44 -4.58 12.62 9.51
C LEU A 44 -5.92 11.91 9.68
N GLN A 45 -6.91 12.59 10.26
CA GLN A 45 -8.23 12.01 10.45
C GLN A 45 -8.91 11.69 9.11
N VAL A 46 -8.78 12.61 8.14
CA VAL A 46 -9.31 12.40 6.79
C VAL A 46 -8.63 11.22 6.12
N ALA A 47 -7.31 11.12 6.25
CA ALA A 47 -6.55 10.01 5.70
C ALA A 47 -7.00 8.69 6.31
N HIS A 48 -7.19 8.65 7.63
CA HIS A 48 -7.64 7.46 8.35
C HIS A 48 -9.03 7.02 7.89
N GLU A 49 -9.96 7.98 7.72
CA GLU A 49 -11.30 7.68 7.23
C GLU A 49 -11.28 7.13 5.80
N ARG A 50 -10.42 7.67 4.93
CA ARG A 50 -10.25 7.14 3.58
C ARG A 50 -9.77 5.70 3.61
N MET A 51 -8.86 5.37 4.51
CA MET A 51 -8.38 4.00 4.68
C MET A 51 -9.50 3.06 5.11
N LYS A 52 -10.36 3.50 6.03
CA LYS A 52 -11.50 2.72 6.51
C LYS A 52 -12.51 2.48 5.39
N GLU A 53 -12.86 3.52 4.64
CA GLU A 53 -13.80 3.41 3.53
C GLU A 53 -13.30 2.50 2.43
N SER A 54 -12.02 2.59 2.12
CA SER A 54 -11.39 1.76 1.09
C SER A 54 -10.99 0.37 1.60
N LYS A 55 -11.12 0.13 2.91
CA LYS A 55 -10.80 -1.15 3.55
C LYS A 55 -9.34 -1.55 3.33
N VAL A 56 -8.44 -0.57 3.29
CA VAL A 56 -7.01 -0.80 3.17
C VAL A 56 -6.32 -0.59 4.51
N GLN A 57 -5.22 -1.27 4.73
CA GLN A 57 -4.45 -1.19 5.97
C GLN A 57 -3.18 -0.36 5.82
N CYS A 58 -2.87 0.07 4.61
CA CYS A 58 -1.66 0.83 4.33
C CYS A 58 -1.99 1.98 3.38
N LEU A 59 -1.43 3.15 3.67
CA LEU A 59 -1.57 4.34 2.85
C LEU A 59 -0.18 4.93 2.63
N VAL A 60 0.14 5.27 1.39
CA VAL A 60 1.43 5.88 1.03
C VAL A 60 1.33 7.39 1.17
N VAL A 61 2.31 7.99 1.83
CA VAL A 61 2.38 9.45 2.01
C VAL A 61 3.42 10.02 1.07
N LYS A 62 3.03 11.04 0.31
CA LYS A 62 3.91 11.74 -0.62
C LYS A 62 4.01 13.21 -0.26
N ASN A 63 5.13 13.85 -0.65
CA ASN A 63 5.25 15.31 -0.53
C ASN A 63 4.75 15.99 -1.81
N ASP A 64 4.85 17.32 -1.84
CA ASP A 64 4.36 18.12 -2.97
C ASP A 64 5.13 17.86 -4.27
N LEU A 65 6.32 17.29 -4.17
CA LEU A 65 7.13 16.92 -5.34
C LEU A 65 6.78 15.52 -5.87
N GLY A 66 5.83 14.84 -5.23
CA GLY A 66 5.42 13.50 -5.63
C GLY A 66 6.34 12.40 -5.11
N LEU A 67 7.26 12.72 -4.20
CA LEU A 67 8.17 11.74 -3.62
C LEU A 67 7.53 11.06 -2.41
N VAL A 68 7.73 9.76 -2.28
CA VAL A 68 7.27 9.00 -1.12
C VAL A 68 8.11 9.39 0.09
N VAL A 69 7.45 9.88 1.14
CA VAL A 69 8.12 10.31 2.38
C VAL A 69 7.74 9.46 3.58
N GLY A 70 6.75 8.60 3.43
CA GLY A 70 6.35 7.70 4.52
C GLY A 70 5.18 6.84 4.17
N VAL A 71 4.74 6.04 5.13
CA VAL A 71 3.54 5.21 5.02
C VAL A 71 2.78 5.29 6.34
N ILE A 72 1.45 5.17 6.26
CA ILE A 72 0.59 5.01 7.42
C ILE A 72 0.08 3.59 7.37
N GLN A 73 0.23 2.85 8.48
CA GLN A 73 -0.20 1.46 8.54
C GLN A 73 -1.09 1.26 9.76
N ILE A 74 -2.19 0.55 9.56
CA ILE A 74 -3.12 0.21 10.64
C ILE A 74 -2.97 -1.29 10.92
N PHE A 75 -2.76 -1.60 12.19
CA PHE A 75 -2.74 -2.99 12.66
C PHE A 75 -4.07 -3.32 13.32
N LYS A 76 -4.59 -4.49 13.02
CA LYS A 76 -5.80 -5.01 13.67
C LYS A 76 -5.45 -6.10 14.64
#